data_3732ec575dea4340c3e95c2beffd6eda
#
_entry.id   3732ec575dea4340c3e95c2beffd6eda
#
_cell.length_a   1.000
_cell.length_b   1.000
_cell.length_c   1.000
_cell.angle_alpha   90.00
_cell.angle_beta   90.00
_cell.angle_gamma   90.00
#
_symmetry.space_group_name_H-M   'P 1'
#
loop_
_entity.id
_entity.type
_entity.pdbx_description
1 polymer ?
#
loop_
_entity_poly.entity_id
_entity_poly.type
_entity_poly.pdbx_seq_one_letter_code
_entity_poly.pdbx_strand_id
1 'polypeptide(L)'
;MKKSIWFIKAETNLHVGNENTSSVGLIDKEIQRDVLTGIPCINSSSLKGAMNEYATSEANLSAEARLAIFGVDRGNGIKETQKGGCLFFDAQLLLLPVQDDIKLYRLVTCKEVLDRYVSLLGKMGIEYPYKDLVEALVKCGEGHFNKETGIIECSQFEEFCSDDDLPVIARNSQMGAGNLWYEQVLPHKSVFGTLLVYPASVEVTIKDSSKSDPVNKNVETKTVSIDMAKAINKTFDNKVVQIGANATIGYGYCSFIKVKEV
;
A
#
# COMPACT_ATOMS: atom_id res chain seq x y z
N MET A 1 16.25 -14.77 -1.60
CA MET A 1 15.13 -13.86 -1.27
C MET A 1 14.04 -14.07 -2.31
N LYS A 2 12.82 -14.36 -1.88
CA LYS A 2 11.62 -14.34 -2.74
C LYS A 2 11.16 -12.91 -2.97
N LYS A 3 10.49 -12.68 -4.08
CA LYS A 3 9.98 -11.37 -4.48
C LYS A 3 8.58 -11.52 -5.02
N SER A 4 7.66 -10.64 -4.64
CA SER A 4 6.29 -10.67 -5.13
C SER A 4 5.83 -9.29 -5.55
N ILE A 5 5.23 -9.21 -6.73
CA ILE A 5 4.62 -8.02 -7.31
C ILE A 5 3.14 -8.00 -6.90
N TRP A 6 2.68 -6.87 -6.43
CA TRP A 6 1.31 -6.66 -6.00
C TRP A 6 0.71 -5.43 -6.66
N PHE A 7 -0.55 -5.53 -7.05
CA PHE A 7 -1.37 -4.36 -7.32
C PHE A 7 -2.25 -4.05 -6.12
N ILE A 8 -2.43 -2.77 -5.87
CA ILE A 8 -3.30 -2.22 -4.84
C ILE A 8 -4.31 -1.34 -5.56
N LYS A 9 -5.57 -1.77 -5.60
CA LYS A 9 -6.66 -1.06 -6.26
C LYS A 9 -7.55 -0.40 -5.22
N ALA A 10 -7.67 0.91 -5.28
CA ALA A 10 -8.56 1.66 -4.40
C ALA A 10 -10.03 1.35 -4.75
N GLU A 11 -10.78 0.77 -3.82
CA GLU A 11 -12.21 0.51 -3.99
C GLU A 11 -13.06 1.70 -3.51
N THR A 12 -12.51 2.50 -2.61
CA THR A 12 -13.09 3.77 -2.15
C THR A 12 -12.06 4.88 -2.30
N ASN A 13 -12.49 6.13 -2.19
CA ASN A 13 -11.56 7.26 -2.24
C ASN A 13 -10.44 7.09 -1.20
N LEU A 14 -9.23 7.45 -1.58
CA LEU A 14 -8.03 7.20 -0.80
C LEU A 14 -7.37 8.52 -0.39
N HIS A 15 -7.15 8.70 0.91
CA HIS A 15 -6.32 9.75 1.46
C HIS A 15 -5.18 9.14 2.27
N VAL A 16 -4.00 9.08 1.69
CA VAL A 16 -2.77 8.77 2.41
C VAL A 16 -2.05 10.10 2.57
N GLY A 17 -2.19 10.70 3.75
CA GLY A 17 -1.73 12.06 4.01
C GLY A 17 -0.20 12.20 3.97
N ASN A 18 0.26 13.34 3.47
CA ASN A 18 1.63 13.79 3.64
C ASN A 18 1.79 14.38 5.05
N GLU A 19 2.91 14.09 5.72
CA GLU A 19 3.22 14.64 7.05
C GLU A 19 3.53 16.16 7.00
N ASN A 20 3.89 16.65 5.83
CA ASN A 20 4.14 18.08 5.62
C ASN A 20 2.81 18.79 5.37
N THR A 21 2.22 19.33 6.42
CA THR A 21 1.15 20.32 6.29
C THR A 21 1.76 21.58 5.70
N SER A 22 1.54 21.83 4.40
CA SER A 22 1.95 23.10 3.82
C SER A 22 1.02 24.20 4.35
N SER A 23 1.58 25.15 5.07
CA SER A 23 0.85 26.34 5.57
C SER A 23 0.60 27.39 4.47
N VAL A 24 0.85 27.09 3.21
CA VAL A 24 0.92 28.08 2.12
C VAL A 24 -0.08 27.80 0.99
N GLY A 25 -0.83 26.70 1.00
CA GLY A 25 -1.79 26.33 -0.04
C GLY A 25 -3.26 26.43 0.40
N LEU A 26 -4.18 26.28 -0.57
CA LEU A 26 -5.61 26.16 -0.33
C LEU A 26 -5.99 24.75 0.23
N ILE A 27 -5.08 23.77 0.13
CA ILE A 27 -5.29 22.40 0.57
C ILE A 27 -4.60 22.22 1.92
N ASP A 28 -5.37 21.95 2.96
CA ASP A 28 -4.86 21.75 4.32
C ASP A 28 -4.18 20.39 4.49
N LYS A 29 -4.68 19.37 3.77
CA LYS A 29 -4.18 18.00 3.84
C LYS A 29 -3.94 17.46 2.45
N GLU A 30 -2.68 17.39 2.08
CA GLU A 30 -2.21 16.84 0.81
C GLU A 30 -1.98 15.33 0.91
N ILE A 31 -2.05 14.63 -0.23
CA ILE A 31 -1.68 13.22 -0.34
C ILE A 31 -0.17 13.05 -0.51
N GLN A 32 0.31 11.81 -0.27
CA GLN A 32 1.71 11.45 -0.51
C GLN A 32 2.04 11.45 -2.01
N ARG A 33 3.23 11.97 -2.32
CA ARG A 33 3.76 12.06 -3.69
C ARG A 33 5.20 11.57 -3.75
N ASP A 34 5.57 10.97 -4.87
CA ASP A 34 6.98 10.67 -5.19
C ASP A 34 7.78 11.97 -5.26
N VAL A 35 8.87 12.03 -4.50
CA VAL A 35 9.67 13.27 -4.32
C VAL A 35 10.28 13.77 -5.62
N LEU A 36 10.56 12.86 -6.57
CA LEU A 36 11.20 13.21 -7.84
C LEU A 36 10.19 13.68 -8.89
N THR A 37 9.03 13.01 -8.96
CA THR A 37 8.07 13.22 -10.05
C THR A 37 6.82 13.98 -9.65
N GLY A 38 6.55 14.11 -8.36
CA GLY A 38 5.29 14.68 -7.89
C GLY A 38 4.06 13.78 -8.11
N ILE A 39 4.23 12.62 -8.76
CA ILE A 39 3.12 11.68 -8.98
C ILE A 39 2.67 11.06 -7.64
N PRO A 40 1.36 10.94 -7.40
CA PRO A 40 0.85 10.32 -6.18
C PRO A 40 1.42 8.92 -5.93
N CYS A 41 1.71 8.61 -4.66
CA CYS A 41 2.20 7.30 -4.25
C CYS A 41 1.68 6.94 -2.85
N ILE A 42 1.93 5.72 -2.42
CA ILE A 42 1.77 5.29 -1.04
C ILE A 42 3.16 4.92 -0.52
N ASN A 43 3.67 5.69 0.44
CA ASN A 43 4.97 5.42 1.03
C ASN A 43 4.99 4.04 1.71
N SER A 44 6.10 3.36 1.63
CA SER A 44 6.31 2.02 2.21
C SER A 44 6.02 1.95 3.71
N SER A 45 6.27 3.04 4.45
CA SER A 45 5.93 3.16 5.87
C SER A 45 4.42 3.10 6.10
N SER A 46 3.63 3.85 5.32
CA SER A 46 2.17 3.86 5.39
C SER A 46 1.59 2.51 4.96
N LEU A 47 2.12 1.94 3.88
CA LEU A 47 1.73 0.61 3.40
C LEU A 47 1.99 -0.47 4.45
N LYS A 48 3.21 -0.51 5.01
CA LYS A 48 3.59 -1.46 6.06
C LYS A 48 2.71 -1.30 7.30
N GLY A 49 2.43 -0.07 7.71
CA GLY A 49 1.55 0.23 8.85
C GLY A 49 0.15 -0.32 8.65
N ALA A 50 -0.48 -0.02 7.52
CA ALA A 50 -1.80 -0.49 7.16
C ALA A 50 -1.89 -2.02 7.07
N MET A 51 -0.91 -2.67 6.44
CA MET A 51 -0.84 -4.13 6.34
C MET A 51 -0.66 -4.78 7.73
N ASN A 52 0.14 -4.18 8.62
CA ASN A 52 0.32 -4.69 9.99
C ASN A 52 -0.96 -4.54 10.82
N GLU A 53 -1.67 -3.43 10.69
CA GLU A 53 -2.95 -3.20 11.37
C GLU A 53 -3.99 -4.22 10.92
N TYR A 54 -4.17 -4.39 9.60
CA TYR A 54 -5.07 -5.40 9.05
C TYR A 54 -4.72 -6.83 9.51
N ALA A 55 -3.44 -7.19 9.50
CA ALA A 55 -2.96 -8.49 9.95
C ALA A 55 -3.27 -8.75 11.43
N THR A 56 -3.35 -7.69 12.24
CA THR A 56 -3.60 -7.75 13.68
C THR A 56 -5.09 -7.78 13.99
N SER A 57 -5.86 -6.87 13.39
CA SER A 57 -7.25 -6.61 13.77
C SER A 57 -8.26 -7.47 13.01
N GLU A 58 -8.03 -7.73 11.72
CA GLU A 58 -9.01 -8.36 10.84
C GLU A 58 -8.60 -9.77 10.39
N ALA A 59 -7.36 -9.95 9.94
CA ALA A 59 -6.90 -11.22 9.40
C ALA A 59 -6.57 -12.27 10.48
N ASN A 60 -6.50 -11.89 11.75
CA ASN A 60 -6.13 -12.74 12.88
C ASN A 60 -4.84 -13.54 12.60
N LEU A 61 -3.83 -12.87 12.00
CA LEU A 61 -2.55 -13.48 11.75
C LEU A 61 -1.87 -13.84 13.08
N SER A 62 -1.26 -15.02 13.18
CA SER A 62 -0.58 -15.42 14.41
C SER A 62 0.52 -14.41 14.81
N ALA A 63 0.75 -14.27 16.11
CA ALA A 63 1.78 -13.36 16.64
C ALA A 63 3.16 -13.65 16.04
N GLU A 64 3.48 -14.93 15.84
CA GLU A 64 4.75 -15.38 15.25
C GLU A 64 4.87 -14.94 13.78
N ALA A 65 3.82 -15.15 12.99
CA ALA A 65 3.83 -14.77 11.58
C ALA A 65 3.86 -13.23 11.42
N ARG A 66 3.13 -12.50 12.27
CA ARG A 66 3.19 -11.04 12.32
C ARG A 66 4.60 -10.54 12.67
N LEU A 67 5.22 -11.17 13.66
CA LEU A 67 6.58 -10.87 14.08
C LEU A 67 7.58 -11.16 12.96
N ALA A 68 7.42 -12.28 12.25
CA ALA A 68 8.26 -12.65 11.11
C ALA A 68 8.18 -11.63 9.97
N ILE A 69 6.97 -11.14 9.66
CA ILE A 69 6.74 -10.22 8.53
C ILE A 69 7.13 -8.79 8.91
N PHE A 70 6.58 -8.25 10.00
CA PHE A 70 6.64 -6.82 10.33
C PHE A 70 7.70 -6.46 11.37
N GLY A 71 8.12 -7.42 12.19
CA GLY A 71 8.97 -7.19 13.36
C GLY A 71 8.19 -6.74 14.58
N VAL A 72 8.92 -6.37 15.63
CA VAL A 72 8.37 -5.82 16.89
C VAL A 72 8.60 -4.34 16.94
N ASP A 73 7.57 -3.58 17.27
CA ASP A 73 7.73 -2.19 17.68
C ASP A 73 8.00 -2.11 19.20
N ARG A 74 8.87 -1.17 19.61
CA ARG A 74 9.33 -1.00 21.01
C ARG A 74 8.24 -0.61 22.01
N GLY A 75 7.03 -0.33 21.54
CA GLY A 75 5.94 0.23 22.36
C GLY A 75 5.32 -0.70 23.40
N ASN A 76 5.48 -2.04 23.29
CA ASN A 76 4.75 -3.01 24.11
C ASN A 76 5.59 -3.71 25.20
N GLY A 77 6.59 -3.04 25.76
CA GLY A 77 7.37 -3.60 26.89
C GLY A 77 8.31 -4.76 26.51
N ILE A 78 8.47 -5.07 25.24
CA ILE A 78 9.40 -6.10 24.73
C ILE A 78 10.79 -5.49 24.69
N LYS A 79 11.70 -6.04 25.51
CA LYS A 79 13.08 -5.54 25.63
C LYS A 79 13.96 -5.79 24.40
N GLU A 80 13.59 -6.72 23.54
CA GLU A 80 14.33 -7.10 22.35
C GLU A 80 13.55 -6.70 21.09
N THR A 81 14.21 -5.90 20.22
CA THR A 81 13.65 -5.57 18.90
C THR A 81 13.98 -6.67 17.92
N GLN A 82 12.98 -7.35 17.39
CA GLN A 82 13.15 -8.24 16.25
C GLN A 82 12.80 -7.47 14.97
N LYS A 83 13.75 -7.44 14.03
CA LYS A 83 13.54 -6.85 12.71
C LYS A 83 12.62 -7.76 11.89
N GLY A 84 11.61 -7.19 11.24
CA GLY A 84 10.77 -7.93 10.30
C GLY A 84 11.57 -8.43 9.09
N GLY A 85 11.19 -9.60 8.60
CA GLY A 85 11.83 -10.23 7.45
C GLY A 85 11.34 -9.72 6.09
N CYS A 86 10.22 -9.00 6.04
CA CYS A 86 9.68 -8.45 4.79
C CYS A 86 10.17 -7.02 4.56
N LEU A 87 10.63 -6.76 3.33
CA LEU A 87 10.94 -5.42 2.83
C LEU A 87 9.74 -4.94 2.01
N PHE A 88 9.24 -3.76 2.34
CA PHE A 88 8.12 -3.11 1.69
C PHE A 88 8.66 -1.98 0.81
N PHE A 89 8.25 -1.93 -0.43
CA PHE A 89 8.56 -0.83 -1.35
C PHE A 89 7.37 0.13 -1.43
N ASP A 90 7.64 1.38 -1.81
CA ASP A 90 6.58 2.34 -2.07
C ASP A 90 5.65 1.81 -3.16
N ALA A 91 4.35 2.05 -3.01
CA ALA A 91 3.39 1.73 -4.04
C ALA A 91 3.27 2.91 -5.01
N GLN A 92 3.73 2.71 -6.23
CA GLN A 92 3.73 3.71 -7.30
C GLN A 92 2.38 3.71 -8.01
N LEU A 93 1.81 4.87 -8.29
CA LEU A 93 0.59 4.99 -9.08
C LEU A 93 0.86 4.47 -10.50
N LEU A 94 0.06 3.52 -10.94
CA LEU A 94 0.14 2.92 -12.29
C LEU A 94 -1.08 3.29 -13.14
N LEU A 95 -2.28 3.37 -12.56
CA LEU A 95 -3.49 3.81 -13.28
C LEU A 95 -4.23 4.84 -12.43
N LEU A 96 -4.66 5.92 -13.07
CA LEU A 96 -5.52 6.96 -12.50
C LEU A 96 -6.85 6.98 -13.24
N PRO A 97 -8.01 6.98 -12.55
CA PRO A 97 -9.30 7.20 -13.19
C PRO A 97 -9.50 8.68 -13.50
N VAL A 98 -9.92 8.95 -14.72
CA VAL A 98 -10.30 10.28 -15.20
C VAL A 98 -11.69 10.24 -15.80
N GLN A 99 -12.39 11.36 -15.79
CA GLN A 99 -13.71 11.46 -16.43
C GLN A 99 -13.60 11.16 -17.93
N ASP A 100 -14.68 10.61 -18.50
CA ASP A 100 -14.73 10.22 -19.90
C ASP A 100 -16.11 10.59 -20.48
N ASP A 101 -16.13 11.07 -21.71
CA ASP A 101 -17.37 11.54 -22.35
C ASP A 101 -18.30 10.40 -22.80
N ILE A 102 -17.76 9.20 -22.96
CA ILE A 102 -18.50 8.02 -23.46
C ILE A 102 -18.83 7.08 -22.31
N LYS A 103 -17.89 6.88 -21.40
CA LYS A 103 -18.04 6.05 -20.19
C LYS A 103 -18.04 6.96 -18.97
N LEU A 104 -18.52 6.46 -17.84
CA LEU A 104 -18.46 7.21 -16.57
C LEU A 104 -17.02 7.66 -16.23
N TYR A 105 -16.03 6.84 -16.54
CA TYR A 105 -14.61 7.13 -16.39
C TYR A 105 -13.80 6.17 -17.25
N ARG A 106 -12.55 6.55 -17.52
CA ARG A 106 -11.53 5.68 -18.06
C ARG A 106 -10.29 5.70 -17.18
N LEU A 107 -9.51 4.64 -17.22
CA LEU A 107 -8.23 4.57 -16.53
C LEU A 107 -7.13 5.01 -17.49
N VAL A 108 -6.22 5.84 -17.00
CA VAL A 108 -5.09 6.35 -17.77
C VAL A 108 -3.76 6.12 -17.06
N THR A 109 -2.70 6.09 -17.85
CA THR A 109 -1.29 6.06 -17.43
C THR A 109 -0.44 6.72 -18.50
N CYS A 110 0.87 6.88 -18.26
CA CYS A 110 1.80 7.23 -19.32
C CYS A 110 2.94 6.21 -19.42
N LYS A 111 3.63 6.23 -20.54
CA LYS A 111 4.70 5.26 -20.83
C LYS A 111 5.82 5.33 -19.80
N GLU A 112 6.21 6.52 -19.41
CA GLU A 112 7.32 6.78 -18.47
C GLU A 112 7.06 6.18 -17.08
N VAL A 113 5.83 6.24 -16.60
CA VAL A 113 5.41 5.62 -15.33
C VAL A 113 5.59 4.12 -15.38
N LEU A 114 5.13 3.49 -16.47
CA LEU A 114 5.24 2.05 -16.64
C LEU A 114 6.70 1.61 -16.83
N ASP A 115 7.48 2.35 -17.62
CA ASP A 115 8.91 2.08 -17.84
C ASP A 115 9.71 2.20 -16.53
N ARG A 116 9.42 3.20 -15.70
CA ARG A 116 10.05 3.36 -14.38
C ARG A 116 9.76 2.15 -13.49
N TYR A 117 8.51 1.70 -13.45
CA TYR A 117 8.13 0.54 -12.65
C TYR A 117 8.82 -0.73 -13.15
N VAL A 118 8.82 -1.01 -14.45
CA VAL A 118 9.55 -2.14 -15.07
C VAL A 118 11.05 -2.06 -14.77
N SER A 119 11.63 -0.85 -14.89
CA SER A 119 13.06 -0.62 -14.59
C SER A 119 13.38 -0.94 -13.12
N LEU A 120 12.53 -0.53 -12.18
CA LEU A 120 12.68 -0.87 -10.76
C LEU A 120 12.65 -2.39 -10.56
N LEU A 121 11.68 -3.09 -11.15
CA LEU A 121 11.58 -4.54 -11.07
C LEU A 121 12.84 -5.23 -11.64
N GLY A 122 13.35 -4.76 -12.78
CA GLY A 122 14.58 -5.26 -13.40
C GLY A 122 15.80 -5.06 -12.50
N LYS A 123 15.96 -3.87 -11.88
CA LYS A 123 17.03 -3.60 -10.90
C LYS A 123 16.94 -4.50 -9.67
N MET A 124 15.72 -4.90 -9.31
CA MET A 124 15.49 -5.86 -8.23
C MET A 124 15.64 -7.32 -8.70
N GLY A 125 16.08 -7.56 -9.94
CA GLY A 125 16.28 -8.90 -10.51
C GLY A 125 14.99 -9.64 -10.77
N ILE A 126 13.93 -8.93 -11.14
CA ILE A 126 12.66 -9.51 -11.59
C ILE A 126 12.50 -9.22 -13.07
N GLU A 127 12.51 -10.25 -13.89
CA GLU A 127 12.16 -10.14 -15.29
C GLU A 127 10.62 -10.04 -15.41
N TYR A 128 10.14 -8.83 -15.68
CA TYR A 128 8.72 -8.54 -15.88
C TYR A 128 8.57 -7.57 -17.06
N PRO A 129 8.39 -8.10 -18.28
CA PRO A 129 8.34 -7.29 -19.49
C PRO A 129 7.21 -6.25 -19.48
N TYR A 130 7.44 -5.12 -20.11
CA TYR A 130 6.45 -4.05 -20.28
C TYR A 130 5.09 -4.56 -20.78
N LYS A 131 5.10 -5.48 -21.74
CA LYS A 131 3.89 -6.08 -22.29
C LYS A 131 3.08 -6.82 -21.22
N ASP A 132 3.75 -7.60 -20.37
CA ASP A 132 3.10 -8.37 -19.29
C ASP A 132 2.49 -7.44 -18.25
N LEU A 133 3.18 -6.33 -17.94
CA LEU A 133 2.65 -5.29 -17.05
C LEU A 133 1.36 -4.68 -17.62
N VAL A 134 1.38 -4.27 -18.89
CA VAL A 134 0.20 -3.69 -19.56
C VAL A 134 -0.96 -4.70 -19.59
N GLU A 135 -0.72 -5.96 -19.90
CA GLU A 135 -1.75 -7.00 -19.90
C GLU A 135 -2.34 -7.23 -18.50
N ALA A 136 -1.51 -7.19 -17.45
CA ALA A 136 -1.98 -7.29 -16.07
C ALA A 136 -2.83 -6.08 -15.67
N LEU A 137 -2.44 -4.87 -16.11
CA LEU A 137 -3.21 -3.66 -15.87
C LEU A 137 -4.55 -3.65 -16.62
N VAL A 138 -4.61 -4.18 -17.84
CA VAL A 138 -5.88 -4.36 -18.57
C VAL A 138 -6.84 -5.26 -17.79
N LYS A 139 -6.36 -6.34 -17.23
CA LYS A 139 -7.17 -7.23 -16.37
C LYS A 139 -7.64 -6.53 -15.09
N CYS A 140 -6.73 -5.82 -14.42
CA CYS A 140 -7.02 -5.08 -13.19
C CYS A 140 -8.03 -3.93 -13.44
N GLY A 141 -7.99 -3.31 -14.61
CA GLY A 141 -8.83 -2.19 -15.00
C GLY A 141 -10.27 -2.55 -15.36
N GLU A 142 -10.63 -3.86 -15.41
CA GLU A 142 -12.01 -4.34 -15.57
C GLU A 142 -12.78 -3.69 -16.75
N GLY A 143 -12.10 -3.51 -17.89
CA GLY A 143 -12.67 -2.92 -19.10
C GLY A 143 -12.65 -1.38 -19.15
N HIS A 144 -12.14 -0.72 -18.11
CA HIS A 144 -11.95 0.75 -18.07
C HIS A 144 -10.54 1.19 -18.47
N PHE A 145 -9.56 0.29 -18.53
CA PHE A 145 -8.23 0.52 -19.08
C PHE A 145 -8.12 -0.13 -20.46
N ASN A 146 -7.86 0.69 -21.47
CA ASN A 146 -7.56 0.24 -22.84
C ASN A 146 -6.11 0.63 -23.15
N LYS A 147 -5.27 -0.33 -23.53
CA LYS A 147 -3.85 -0.11 -23.85
C LYS A 147 -3.59 0.86 -25.01
N GLU A 148 -4.57 1.05 -25.93
CA GLU A 148 -4.44 1.93 -27.09
C GLU A 148 -4.81 3.38 -26.79
N THR A 149 -5.75 3.59 -25.86
CA THR A 149 -6.29 4.93 -25.54
C THR A 149 -6.03 5.37 -24.10
N GLY A 150 -5.65 4.46 -23.24
CA GLY A 150 -5.38 4.73 -21.83
C GLY A 150 -3.90 5.03 -21.53
N ILE A 151 -2.98 4.76 -22.47
CA ILE A 151 -1.59 5.20 -22.37
C ILE A 151 -1.50 6.55 -23.09
N ILE A 152 -1.44 7.63 -22.32
CA ILE A 152 -1.49 9.01 -22.78
C ILE A 152 -0.11 9.67 -22.72
N GLU A 153 0.00 10.89 -23.22
CA GLU A 153 1.21 11.71 -23.09
C GLU A 153 1.53 12.01 -21.63
N CYS A 154 2.82 12.01 -21.28
CA CYS A 154 3.26 12.15 -19.90
C CYS A 154 2.83 13.48 -19.28
N SER A 155 2.93 14.58 -20.03
CA SER A 155 2.50 15.89 -19.59
C SER A 155 1.01 15.93 -19.21
N GLN A 156 0.17 15.25 -19.98
CA GLN A 156 -1.26 15.14 -19.68
C GLN A 156 -1.53 14.27 -18.44
N PHE A 157 -0.75 13.21 -18.27
CA PHE A 157 -0.86 12.36 -17.07
C PHE A 157 -0.40 13.13 -15.81
N GLU A 158 0.67 13.91 -15.91
CA GLU A 158 1.16 14.79 -14.84
C GLU A 158 0.12 15.86 -14.47
N GLU A 159 -0.55 16.45 -15.45
CA GLU A 159 -1.65 17.40 -15.23
C GLU A 159 -2.78 16.75 -14.42
N PHE A 160 -3.27 15.58 -14.82
CA PHE A 160 -4.28 14.84 -14.06
C PHE A 160 -3.85 14.43 -12.65
N CYS A 161 -2.55 14.32 -12.41
CA CYS A 161 -1.99 14.04 -11.09
C CYS A 161 -1.74 15.33 -10.27
N SER A 162 -1.94 16.52 -10.83
CA SER A 162 -1.63 17.80 -10.18
C SER A 162 -2.58 18.11 -9.02
N ASP A 163 -2.24 19.11 -8.23
CA ASP A 163 -3.08 19.57 -7.12
C ASP A 163 -4.35 20.26 -7.61
N ASP A 164 -4.32 20.81 -8.85
CA ASP A 164 -5.45 21.50 -9.45
C ASP A 164 -6.51 20.52 -9.99
N ASP A 165 -6.09 19.32 -10.45
CA ASP A 165 -6.99 18.34 -11.09
C ASP A 165 -7.46 17.24 -10.14
N LEU A 166 -6.68 16.90 -9.12
CA LEU A 166 -7.10 15.89 -8.15
C LEU A 166 -8.23 16.40 -7.26
N PRO A 167 -9.23 15.56 -6.95
CA PRO A 167 -10.37 15.97 -6.15
C PRO A 167 -9.98 16.47 -4.77
N VAL A 168 -10.54 17.61 -4.38
CA VAL A 168 -10.41 18.21 -3.05
C VAL A 168 -11.79 18.21 -2.38
N ILE A 169 -11.85 17.70 -1.16
CA ILE A 169 -13.09 17.56 -0.39
C ILE A 169 -13.06 18.48 0.81
N ALA A 170 -14.06 19.35 0.91
CA ALA A 170 -14.26 20.17 2.10
C ALA A 170 -14.79 19.30 3.25
N ARG A 171 -14.12 19.36 4.40
CA ARG A 171 -14.49 18.69 5.64
C ARG A 171 -14.86 19.73 6.69
N ASN A 172 -15.91 19.45 7.43
CA ASN A 172 -16.33 20.31 8.53
C ASN A 172 -16.51 19.46 9.81
N SER A 173 -15.90 19.89 10.91
CA SER A 173 -16.14 19.31 12.22
C SER A 173 -17.12 20.21 12.98
N GLN A 174 -18.25 19.64 13.40
CA GLN A 174 -19.22 20.34 14.24
C GLN A 174 -18.84 20.33 15.73
N MET A 175 -17.71 19.73 16.12
CA MET A 175 -17.22 19.73 17.49
C MET A 175 -16.52 21.05 17.81
N GLY A 176 -17.11 21.87 18.67
CA GLY A 176 -16.56 23.14 19.11
C GLY A 176 -16.83 24.30 18.16
N ALA A 177 -15.84 25.17 17.92
CA ALA A 177 -15.95 26.38 17.11
C ALA A 177 -16.10 26.15 15.58
N GLY A 178 -16.32 24.93 15.15
CA GLY A 178 -16.41 24.55 13.74
C GLY A 178 -15.06 24.68 13.03
N ASN A 179 -14.46 23.58 12.61
CA ASN A 179 -13.21 23.60 11.86
C ASN A 179 -13.49 23.10 10.42
N LEU A 180 -13.28 23.98 9.44
CA LEU A 180 -13.34 23.64 8.01
C LEU A 180 -11.92 23.41 7.52
N TRP A 181 -11.69 22.31 6.82
CA TRP A 181 -10.43 22.03 6.13
C TRP A 181 -10.68 21.39 4.76
N TYR A 182 -9.72 21.54 3.88
CA TYR A 182 -9.72 20.97 2.55
C TYR A 182 -8.75 19.80 2.47
N GLU A 183 -9.25 18.66 2.03
CA GLU A 183 -8.52 17.39 1.98
C GLU A 183 -8.45 16.87 0.55
N GLN A 184 -7.25 16.72 0.01
CA GLN A 184 -7.01 16.12 -1.29
C GLN A 184 -7.21 14.60 -1.21
N VAL A 185 -7.79 14.00 -2.24
CA VAL A 185 -8.03 12.56 -2.30
C VAL A 185 -7.66 11.99 -3.66
N LEU A 186 -7.24 10.74 -3.67
CA LEU A 186 -7.16 9.95 -4.89
C LEU A 186 -8.50 9.26 -5.13
N PRO A 187 -9.03 9.32 -6.35
CA PRO A 187 -10.31 8.70 -6.67
C PRO A 187 -10.25 7.18 -6.49
N HIS A 188 -11.39 6.60 -6.12
CA HIS A 188 -11.55 5.14 -6.19
C HIS A 188 -11.25 4.63 -7.61
N LYS A 189 -10.82 3.39 -7.74
CA LYS A 189 -10.30 2.73 -8.96
C LYS A 189 -8.87 3.12 -9.35
N SER A 190 -8.20 4.03 -8.64
CA SER A 190 -6.74 4.19 -8.77
C SER A 190 -6.02 2.89 -8.48
N VAL A 191 -5.01 2.54 -9.29
CA VAL A 191 -4.23 1.30 -9.15
C VAL A 191 -2.77 1.64 -8.91
N PHE A 192 -2.20 1.05 -7.87
CA PHE A 192 -0.79 1.18 -7.52
C PHE A 192 -0.08 -0.15 -7.70
N GLY A 193 1.21 -0.10 -8.03
CA GLY A 193 2.10 -1.26 -8.06
C GLY A 193 3.15 -1.20 -6.95
N THR A 194 3.32 -2.28 -6.21
CA THR A 194 4.35 -2.40 -5.18
C THR A 194 5.09 -3.72 -5.27
N LEU A 195 6.23 -3.79 -4.59
CA LEU A 195 7.09 -4.96 -4.48
C LEU A 195 7.28 -5.33 -3.01
N LEU A 196 7.10 -6.60 -2.68
CA LEU A 196 7.50 -7.17 -1.41
C LEU A 196 8.67 -8.12 -1.62
N VAL A 197 9.71 -8.01 -0.77
CA VAL A 197 10.89 -8.88 -0.83
C VAL A 197 11.10 -9.52 0.54
N TYR A 198 11.22 -10.84 0.59
CA TYR A 198 11.28 -11.57 1.85
C TYR A 198 12.09 -12.88 1.70
N PRO A 199 12.68 -13.43 2.78
CA PRO A 199 13.31 -14.75 2.75
C PRO A 199 12.24 -15.84 2.59
N ALA A 200 12.64 -17.05 2.24
CA ALA A 200 11.71 -18.19 2.13
C ALA A 200 11.05 -18.50 3.48
N SER A 201 11.83 -18.43 4.56
CA SER A 201 11.35 -18.63 5.93
C SER A 201 12.07 -17.68 6.90
N VAL A 202 11.42 -17.42 8.05
CA VAL A 202 11.98 -16.67 9.18
C VAL A 202 11.76 -17.49 10.44
N GLU A 203 12.81 -17.67 11.23
CA GLU A 203 12.70 -18.26 12.56
C GLU A 203 12.36 -17.17 13.58
N VAL A 204 11.32 -17.41 14.35
CA VAL A 204 10.82 -16.50 15.38
C VAL A 204 10.88 -17.19 16.73
N THR A 205 11.53 -16.55 17.70
CA THR A 205 11.56 -17.05 19.08
C THR A 205 10.55 -16.27 19.92
N ILE A 206 9.60 -16.99 20.49
CA ILE A 206 8.57 -16.44 21.37
C ILE A 206 8.70 -17.02 22.77
N LYS A 207 8.24 -16.27 23.77
CA LYS A 207 8.13 -16.77 25.14
C LYS A 207 6.94 -17.73 25.23
N ASP A 208 7.16 -18.93 25.73
CA ASP A 208 6.07 -19.89 25.96
C ASP A 208 5.32 -19.51 27.26
N SER A 209 4.21 -18.78 27.08
CA SER A 209 3.37 -18.37 28.21
C SER A 209 2.60 -19.52 28.87
N SER A 210 2.56 -20.70 28.25
CA SER A 210 1.85 -21.89 28.79
C SER A 210 2.61 -22.58 29.94
N LYS A 211 3.90 -22.23 30.12
CA LYS A 211 4.81 -22.85 31.09
C LYS A 211 5.46 -21.83 32.05
N SER A 212 4.75 -20.78 32.42
CA SER A 212 5.23 -19.85 33.45
C SER A 212 5.09 -20.49 34.83
N ASP A 213 6.18 -21.00 35.38
CA ASP A 213 6.26 -21.39 36.78
C ASP A 213 6.36 -20.10 37.61
N PRO A 214 5.42 -19.83 38.54
CA PRO A 214 5.41 -18.60 39.34
C PRO A 214 6.64 -18.47 40.28
N VAL A 215 7.42 -19.53 40.44
CA VAL A 215 8.57 -19.55 41.34
C VAL A 215 9.91 -19.45 40.61
N ASN A 216 9.97 -19.92 39.35
CA ASN A 216 11.20 -19.89 38.55
C ASN A 216 11.06 -18.90 37.40
N LYS A 217 11.84 -17.79 37.42
CA LYS A 217 11.89 -16.76 36.36
C LYS A 217 12.45 -17.25 35.01
N ASN A 218 12.63 -18.55 34.82
CA ASN A 218 13.06 -19.14 33.55
C ASN A 218 11.87 -19.23 32.62
N VAL A 219 11.74 -18.24 31.73
CA VAL A 219 10.74 -18.26 30.64
C VAL A 219 11.27 -19.19 29.55
N GLU A 220 10.64 -20.35 29.38
CA GLU A 220 10.94 -21.21 28.23
C GLU A 220 10.64 -20.44 26.93
N THR A 221 11.52 -20.55 25.95
CA THR A 221 11.34 -19.98 24.63
C THR A 221 11.08 -21.07 23.61
N LYS A 222 10.17 -20.80 22.70
CA LYS A 222 9.86 -21.69 21.57
C LYS A 222 10.26 -21.01 20.27
N THR A 223 11.04 -21.70 19.45
CA THR A 223 11.37 -21.22 18.09
C THR A 223 10.44 -21.86 17.08
N VAL A 224 9.83 -21.03 16.23
CA VAL A 224 8.91 -21.43 15.16
C VAL A 224 9.42 -20.90 13.83
N SER A 225 9.47 -21.76 12.81
CA SER A 225 9.81 -21.36 11.44
C SER A 225 8.54 -20.96 10.69
N ILE A 226 8.52 -19.75 10.13
CA ILE A 226 7.38 -19.21 9.38
C ILE A 226 7.71 -19.20 7.89
N ASP A 227 6.90 -19.88 7.08
CA ASP A 227 6.93 -19.75 5.62
C ASP A 227 6.36 -18.37 5.23
N MET A 228 7.23 -17.50 4.77
CA MET A 228 6.90 -16.09 4.50
C MET A 228 5.92 -15.94 3.33
N ALA A 229 6.13 -16.69 2.24
CA ALA A 229 5.24 -16.62 1.08
C ALA A 229 3.82 -17.07 1.42
N LYS A 230 3.70 -18.19 2.12
CA LYS A 230 2.40 -18.73 2.55
C LYS A 230 1.69 -17.76 3.50
N ALA A 231 2.41 -17.20 4.47
CA ALA A 231 1.84 -16.24 5.43
C ALA A 231 1.33 -14.98 4.74
N ILE A 232 2.16 -14.36 3.88
CA ILE A 232 1.82 -13.12 3.15
C ILE A 232 0.65 -13.37 2.20
N ASN A 233 0.72 -14.41 1.36
CA ASN A 233 -0.32 -14.71 0.37
C ASN A 233 -1.67 -14.99 1.03
N LYS A 234 -1.70 -15.86 2.06
CA LYS A 234 -2.94 -16.18 2.78
C LYS A 234 -3.58 -14.95 3.42
N THR A 235 -2.76 -14.02 3.89
CA THR A 235 -3.23 -12.84 4.62
C THR A 235 -3.72 -11.74 3.69
N PHE A 236 -3.07 -11.52 2.54
CA PHE A 236 -3.31 -10.31 1.75
C PHE A 236 -3.86 -10.56 0.34
N ASP A 237 -3.61 -11.75 -0.27
CA ASP A 237 -4.04 -11.96 -1.66
C ASP A 237 -5.57 -12.02 -1.76
N ASN A 238 -6.12 -11.20 -2.66
CA ASN A 238 -7.56 -11.00 -2.85
C ASN A 238 -8.29 -10.54 -1.57
N LYS A 239 -7.60 -9.73 -0.74
CA LYS A 239 -8.17 -9.11 0.46
C LYS A 239 -8.31 -7.62 0.28
N VAL A 240 -9.27 -7.06 1.01
CA VAL A 240 -9.46 -5.62 1.11
C VAL A 240 -8.80 -5.14 2.40
N VAL A 241 -7.85 -4.21 2.27
CA VAL A 241 -7.09 -3.63 3.38
C VAL A 241 -7.34 -2.13 3.40
N GLN A 242 -7.60 -1.57 4.57
CA GLN A 242 -7.75 -0.13 4.72
C GLN A 242 -6.37 0.54 4.82
N ILE A 243 -6.14 1.55 3.98
CA ILE A 243 -4.89 2.32 3.93
C ILE A 243 -5.20 3.81 4.11
N GLY A 244 -4.40 4.50 4.89
CA GLY A 244 -4.50 5.93 5.09
C GLY A 244 -5.54 6.35 6.12
N ALA A 245 -6.02 7.59 6.00
CA ALA A 245 -6.93 8.20 6.96
C ALA A 245 -8.42 7.96 6.61
N ASN A 246 -9.30 8.39 7.51
CA ASN A 246 -10.75 8.45 7.30
C ASN A 246 -11.46 7.09 7.16
N ALA A 247 -10.92 6.03 7.76
CA ALA A 247 -11.51 4.69 7.76
C ALA A 247 -12.99 4.69 8.21
N THR A 248 -13.32 5.45 9.25
CA THR A 248 -14.67 5.49 9.84
C THR A 248 -15.73 6.09 8.92
N ILE A 249 -15.32 6.81 7.88
CA ILE A 249 -16.21 7.36 6.85
C ILE A 249 -16.03 6.66 5.50
N GLY A 250 -15.44 5.46 5.51
CA GLY A 250 -15.37 4.56 4.36
C GLY A 250 -14.23 4.85 3.37
N TYR A 251 -13.20 5.58 3.77
CA TYR A 251 -12.05 5.87 2.89
C TYR A 251 -10.96 4.83 3.00
N GLY A 252 -10.19 4.68 1.92
CA GLY A 252 -8.95 3.92 1.91
C GLY A 252 -9.08 2.41 1.79
N TYR A 253 -10.26 1.87 1.52
CA TYR A 253 -10.42 0.44 1.31
C TYR A 253 -9.84 0.04 -0.05
N CYS A 254 -8.81 -0.80 -0.03
CA CYS A 254 -8.01 -1.16 -1.19
C CYS A 254 -7.93 -2.68 -1.35
N SER A 255 -8.22 -3.19 -2.54
CA SER A 255 -8.04 -4.59 -2.91
C SER A 255 -6.57 -4.88 -3.21
N PHE A 256 -6.01 -5.89 -2.54
CA PHE A 256 -4.66 -6.39 -2.78
C PHE A 256 -4.70 -7.57 -3.74
N ILE A 257 -3.97 -7.48 -4.83
CA ILE A 257 -3.96 -8.46 -5.91
C ILE A 257 -2.52 -8.89 -6.17
N LYS A 258 -2.19 -10.15 -5.89
CA LYS A 258 -0.86 -10.68 -6.22
C LYS A 258 -0.75 -10.91 -7.72
N VAL A 259 0.22 -10.29 -8.36
CA VAL A 259 0.44 -10.34 -9.80
C VAL A 259 1.45 -11.43 -10.17
N LYS A 260 2.58 -11.47 -9.47
CA LYS A 260 3.67 -12.43 -9.74
C LYS A 260 4.48 -12.70 -8.46
N GLU A 261 4.99 -13.91 -8.33
CA GLU A 261 5.98 -14.31 -7.32
C GLU A 261 7.17 -14.97 -8.01
N VAL A 262 8.39 -14.60 -7.58
CA VAL A 262 9.67 -15.09 -8.12
C VAL A 262 10.61 -15.50 -6.98
#